data_2ac73dfa22ce78f4f146b59ba237f2e9
#
_entry.id   2ac73dfa22ce78f4f146b59ba237f2e9
#
_cell.length_a   1.000
_cell.length_b   1.000
_cell.length_c   1.000
_cell.angle_alpha   90.00
_cell.angle_beta   90.00
_cell.angle_gamma   90.00
#
_symmetry.space_group_name_H-M   'P 1'
#
loop_
_entity.id
_entity.type
_entity.pdbx_description
1 polymer ?
#
loop_
_entity_poly.entity_id
_entity_poly.type
_entity_poly.pdbx_seq_one_letter_code
_entity_poly.pdbx_strand_id
1 'polypeptide(L)'
;MSLAESQARVHTWISRFEEGYFHPLTNLARLTEEVGELAREINHRFGQKTKKQEEPEGDMAMEIADILFVLICIANREGIDLQSGFDRMMEKVESRDAQRWTPKAGA
;
A
#
# COMPACT_ATOMS: atom_id res chain seq x y z
N MET A 1 -4.22 -13.32 6.10
CA MET A 1 -4.80 -13.23 4.74
C MET A 1 -3.70 -12.93 3.75
N SER A 2 -3.59 -13.70 2.68
CA SER A 2 -2.59 -13.48 1.63
C SER A 2 -2.94 -12.27 0.76
N LEU A 3 -1.99 -11.80 -0.04
CA LEU A 3 -2.26 -10.75 -1.03
C LEU A 3 -3.30 -11.20 -2.05
N ALA A 4 -3.24 -12.48 -2.46
CA ALA A 4 -4.24 -13.04 -3.38
C ALA A 4 -5.65 -13.00 -2.78
N GLU A 5 -5.78 -13.35 -1.51
CA GLU A 5 -7.06 -13.26 -0.80
C GLU A 5 -7.53 -11.82 -0.66
N SER A 6 -6.62 -10.90 -0.39
CA SER A 6 -6.95 -9.47 -0.31
C SER A 6 -7.42 -8.93 -1.66
N GLN A 7 -6.77 -9.34 -2.74
CA GLN A 7 -7.20 -8.98 -4.10
C GLN A 7 -8.62 -9.50 -4.39
N ALA A 8 -8.90 -10.74 -3.99
CA ALA A 8 -10.22 -11.33 -4.19
C ALA A 8 -11.30 -10.60 -3.38
N ARG A 9 -10.98 -10.22 -2.16
CA ARG A 9 -11.91 -9.47 -1.30
C ARG A 9 -12.26 -8.10 -1.88
N VAL A 10 -11.26 -7.39 -2.36
CA VAL A 10 -11.47 -6.09 -3.01
C VAL A 10 -12.29 -6.27 -4.29
N HIS A 11 -11.98 -7.28 -5.09
CA HIS A 11 -12.71 -7.54 -6.33
C HIS A 11 -14.20 -7.84 -6.06
N THR A 12 -14.50 -8.63 -5.04
CA THR A 12 -15.88 -8.92 -4.64
C THR A 12 -16.61 -7.63 -4.29
N TRP A 13 -15.98 -6.72 -3.58
CA TRP A 13 -16.58 -5.44 -3.21
C TRP A 13 -16.83 -4.55 -4.44
N ILE A 14 -15.78 -4.32 -5.24
CA ILE A 14 -15.86 -3.43 -6.42
C ILE A 14 -16.88 -3.94 -7.43
N SER A 15 -16.97 -5.25 -7.61
CA SER A 15 -17.88 -5.87 -8.58
C SER A 15 -19.36 -5.69 -8.25
N ARG A 16 -19.68 -5.21 -7.07
CA ARG A 16 -21.05 -4.90 -6.66
C ARG A 16 -21.61 -3.63 -7.30
N PHE A 17 -20.74 -2.80 -7.87
CA PHE A 17 -21.09 -1.46 -8.34
C PHE A 17 -20.87 -1.33 -9.84
N GLU A 18 -21.76 -0.59 -10.50
CA GLU A 18 -21.68 -0.37 -11.95
C GLU A 18 -20.41 0.35 -12.36
N GLU A 19 -19.93 1.26 -11.54
CA GLU A 19 -18.73 2.05 -11.84
C GLU A 19 -17.49 1.18 -11.99
N GLY A 20 -17.39 0.08 -11.24
CA GLY A 20 -16.24 -0.81 -11.29
C GLY A 20 -14.93 -0.14 -10.93
N TYR A 21 -13.85 -0.62 -11.52
CA TYR A 21 -12.53 -0.02 -11.30
C TYR A 21 -12.39 1.28 -12.10
N PHE A 22 -11.73 2.26 -11.48
CA PHE A 22 -11.47 3.53 -12.14
C PHE A 22 -10.40 3.38 -13.21
N HIS A 23 -10.37 4.36 -14.12
CA HIS A 23 -9.31 4.48 -15.12
C HIS A 23 -7.93 4.54 -14.43
N PRO A 24 -6.87 3.95 -15.05
CA PRO A 24 -5.54 3.93 -14.45
C PRO A 24 -5.01 5.29 -14.02
N LEU A 25 -5.26 6.34 -14.78
CA LEU A 25 -4.80 7.69 -14.42
C LEU A 25 -5.52 8.22 -13.18
N THR A 26 -6.79 7.89 -13.01
CA THR A 26 -7.55 8.25 -11.80
C THR A 26 -6.99 7.52 -10.59
N ASN A 27 -6.68 6.24 -10.74
CA ASN A 27 -6.07 5.46 -9.65
C ASN A 27 -4.67 5.96 -9.31
N LEU A 28 -3.90 6.41 -10.30
CA LEU A 28 -2.58 7.02 -10.06
C LEU A 28 -2.71 8.30 -9.23
N ALA A 29 -3.68 9.16 -9.58
CA ALA A 29 -3.93 10.38 -8.80
C ALA A 29 -4.34 10.05 -7.37
N ARG A 30 -5.23 9.07 -7.20
CA ARG A 30 -5.65 8.61 -5.86
C ARG A 30 -4.48 8.06 -5.05
N LEU A 31 -3.61 7.28 -5.68
CA LEU A 31 -2.41 6.76 -5.02
C LEU A 31 -1.53 7.91 -4.51
N THR A 32 -1.32 8.93 -5.33
CA THR A 32 -0.53 10.09 -4.94
C THR A 32 -1.16 10.81 -3.74
N GLU A 33 -2.48 10.97 -3.74
CA GLU A 33 -3.19 11.59 -2.62
C GLU A 33 -3.03 10.76 -1.34
N GLU A 34 -3.19 9.44 -1.40
CA GLU A 34 -3.08 8.58 -0.23
C GLU A 34 -1.65 8.56 0.32
N VAL A 35 -0.63 8.60 -0.55
CA VAL A 35 0.76 8.72 -0.12
C VAL A 35 0.98 10.05 0.60
N GLY A 36 0.37 11.12 0.11
CA GLY A 36 0.41 12.43 0.77
C GLY A 36 -0.23 12.41 2.16
N GLU A 37 -1.37 11.72 2.32
CA GLU A 37 -2.03 11.56 3.62
C GLU A 37 -1.14 10.78 4.60
N LEU A 38 -0.48 9.73 4.14
CA LEU A 38 0.46 8.99 4.98
C LEU A 38 1.65 9.87 5.37
N ALA A 39 2.19 10.63 4.42
CA ALA A 39 3.29 11.55 4.70
C ALA A 39 2.89 12.58 5.76
N ARG A 40 1.68 13.11 5.68
CA ARG A 40 1.14 14.04 6.66
C ARG A 40 1.05 13.42 8.05
N GLU A 41 0.54 12.18 8.13
CA GLU A 41 0.41 11.47 9.41
C GLU A 41 1.78 11.20 10.04
N ILE A 42 2.76 10.76 9.23
CA ILE A 42 4.12 10.54 9.70
C ILE A 42 4.75 11.84 10.19
N ASN A 43 4.54 12.93 9.46
CA ASN A 43 5.08 14.24 9.83
C ASN A 43 4.48 14.77 11.13
N HIS A 44 3.17 14.54 11.36
CA HIS A 44 2.52 14.92 12.62
C HIS A 44 3.03 14.08 13.79
N ARG A 45 3.30 12.80 13.57
CA ARG A 45 3.69 11.87 14.63
C ARG A 45 5.16 12.00 15.02
N PHE A 46 6.05 12.16 14.04
CA PHE A 46 7.51 12.11 14.25
C PHE A 46 8.24 13.38 13.84
N GLY A 47 7.61 14.27 13.09
CA GLY A 47 8.25 15.47 12.57
C GLY A 47 8.10 16.66 13.50
N GLN A 48 8.58 17.81 13.05
CA GLN A 48 8.49 19.06 13.79
C GLN A 48 7.18 19.80 13.57
N LYS A 49 6.42 19.43 12.54
CA LYS A 49 5.15 20.05 12.25
C LYS A 49 4.12 19.64 13.30
N THR A 50 3.59 20.62 14.01
CA THR A 50 2.58 20.37 15.03
C THR A 50 1.20 20.24 14.39
N LYS A 51 0.44 19.24 14.82
CA LYS A 51 -0.93 19.06 14.42
C LYS A 51 -1.77 20.22 14.98
N LYS A 52 -2.72 20.69 14.18
CA LYS A 52 -3.66 21.74 14.65
C LYS A 52 -4.53 21.16 15.75
N GLN A 53 -4.89 22.02 16.69
CA GLN A 53 -5.64 21.60 17.88
C GLN A 53 -7.00 20.94 17.53
N GLU A 54 -7.64 21.40 16.46
CA GLU A 54 -8.94 20.87 16.04
C GLU A 54 -8.85 19.63 15.16
N GLU A 55 -7.65 19.24 14.74
CA GLU A 55 -7.49 18.06 13.89
C GLU A 55 -7.67 16.78 14.70
N PRO A 56 -8.44 15.81 14.18
CA PRO A 56 -8.58 14.54 14.87
C PRO A 56 -7.26 13.78 14.91
N GLU A 57 -7.14 12.86 15.84
CA GLU A 57 -6.02 11.95 15.92
C GLU A 57 -5.96 11.11 14.63
N GLY A 58 -4.77 11.02 14.03
CA GLY A 58 -4.58 10.24 12.82
C GLY A 58 -4.41 8.76 13.11
N ASP A 59 -4.62 7.94 12.10
CA ASP A 59 -4.45 6.50 12.15
C ASP A 59 -3.50 6.07 11.03
N MET A 60 -2.25 5.86 11.37
CA MET A 60 -1.21 5.48 10.40
C MET A 60 -1.54 4.14 9.74
N ALA A 61 -2.12 3.19 10.48
CA ALA A 61 -2.50 1.90 9.91
C ALA A 61 -3.56 2.08 8.82
N MET A 62 -4.53 2.96 9.03
CA MET A 62 -5.55 3.25 8.04
C MET A 62 -4.96 3.93 6.81
N GLU A 63 -4.02 4.85 6.99
CA GLU A 63 -3.37 5.52 5.86
C GLU A 63 -2.55 4.54 5.02
N ILE A 64 -1.87 3.59 5.65
CA ILE A 64 -1.16 2.53 4.92
C ILE A 64 -2.16 1.62 4.20
N ALA A 65 -3.25 1.25 4.86
CA ALA A 65 -4.28 0.40 4.27
C ALA A 65 -4.94 1.07 3.06
N ASP A 66 -5.15 2.38 3.11
CA ASP A 66 -5.71 3.14 1.99
C ASP A 66 -4.81 3.05 0.75
N ILE A 67 -3.49 3.15 0.95
CA ILE A 67 -2.52 2.99 -0.13
C ILE A 67 -2.60 1.57 -0.70
N LEU A 68 -2.63 0.57 0.18
CA LEU A 68 -2.72 -0.82 -0.24
C LEU A 68 -4.00 -1.09 -1.04
N PHE A 69 -5.13 -0.52 -0.60
CA PHE A 69 -6.39 -0.64 -1.33
C PHE A 69 -6.28 -0.12 -2.76
N VAL A 70 -5.70 1.07 -2.94
CA VAL A 70 -5.54 1.66 -4.28
C VAL A 70 -4.60 0.80 -5.13
N LEU A 71 -3.51 0.29 -4.56
CA LEU A 71 -2.58 -0.59 -5.27
C LEU A 71 -3.28 -1.88 -5.71
N ILE A 72 -4.12 -2.44 -4.85
CA ILE A 72 -4.91 -3.64 -5.19
C ILE A 72 -5.89 -3.34 -6.32
N CYS A 73 -6.56 -2.19 -6.29
CA CYS A 73 -7.46 -1.78 -7.38
C CYS A 73 -6.73 -1.69 -8.70
N ILE A 74 -5.53 -1.11 -8.71
CA ILE A 74 -4.69 -1.02 -9.92
C ILE A 74 -4.35 -2.43 -10.41
N ALA A 75 -3.88 -3.29 -9.53
CA ALA A 75 -3.49 -4.64 -9.89
C ALA A 75 -4.68 -5.45 -10.42
N ASN A 76 -5.83 -5.38 -9.76
CA ASN A 76 -7.02 -6.12 -10.17
C ASN A 76 -7.51 -5.67 -11.54
N ARG A 77 -7.52 -4.36 -11.78
CA ARG A 77 -7.95 -3.83 -13.08
C ARG A 77 -7.05 -4.31 -14.22
N GLU A 78 -5.75 -4.39 -13.98
CA GLU A 78 -4.78 -4.80 -15.00
C GLU A 78 -4.54 -6.32 -15.03
N GLY A 79 -5.23 -7.09 -14.21
CA GLY A 79 -5.07 -8.55 -14.19
C GLY A 79 -3.74 -8.99 -13.60
N ILE A 80 -3.16 -8.20 -12.70
CA ILE A 80 -1.86 -8.49 -12.08
C ILE A 80 -2.06 -9.31 -10.81
N ASP A 81 -1.30 -10.41 -10.69
CA ASP A 81 -1.23 -11.22 -9.48
C ASP A 81 -0.19 -10.63 -8.52
N LEU A 82 -0.65 -9.91 -7.50
CA LEU A 82 0.24 -9.25 -6.54
C LEU A 82 1.02 -10.25 -5.69
N GLN A 83 0.43 -11.42 -5.37
CA GLN A 83 1.15 -12.41 -4.60
C GLN A 83 2.40 -12.88 -5.34
N SER A 84 2.24 -13.22 -6.62
CA SER A 84 3.36 -13.62 -7.46
C SER A 84 4.39 -12.50 -7.60
N GLY A 85 3.93 -11.26 -7.80
CA GLY A 85 4.81 -10.10 -7.90
C GLY A 85 5.60 -9.87 -6.61
N PHE A 86 4.92 -9.97 -5.47
CA PHE A 86 5.56 -9.81 -4.17
C PHE A 86 6.61 -10.89 -3.93
N ASP A 87 6.27 -12.15 -4.23
CA ASP A 87 7.20 -13.27 -4.04
C ASP A 87 8.44 -13.11 -4.90
N ARG A 88 8.29 -12.69 -6.18
CA ARG A 88 9.42 -12.42 -7.05
C ARG A 88 10.28 -11.26 -6.55
N MET A 89 9.65 -10.23 -6.03
CA MET A 89 10.36 -9.10 -5.45
C MET A 89 11.18 -9.54 -4.24
N MET A 90 10.61 -10.36 -3.36
CA MET A 90 11.31 -10.88 -2.18
C MET A 90 12.51 -11.76 -2.57
N GLU A 91 12.34 -12.64 -3.55
CA GLU A 91 13.46 -13.45 -4.06
C GLU A 91 14.60 -12.57 -4.57
N LYS A 92 14.25 -11.52 -5.31
CA LYS A 92 15.24 -10.58 -5.82
C LYS A 92 15.98 -9.87 -4.68
N VAL A 93 15.27 -9.39 -3.70
CA VAL A 93 15.86 -8.70 -2.54
C VAL A 93 16.74 -9.66 -1.74
N GLU A 94 16.23 -10.84 -1.44
CA GLU A 94 16.93 -11.85 -0.64
C GLU A 94 18.22 -12.32 -1.32
N SER A 95 18.23 -12.49 -2.64
CA SER A 95 19.44 -12.93 -3.34
C SER A 95 20.39 -11.77 -3.61
N ARG A 96 19.89 -10.61 -4.07
CA ARG A 96 20.75 -9.46 -4.40
C ARG A 96 21.41 -8.85 -3.17
N ASP A 97 20.66 -8.75 -2.08
CA ASP A 97 21.10 -8.01 -0.90
C ASP A 97 21.56 -8.93 0.25
N ALA A 98 21.67 -10.25 0.00
CA ALA A 98 22.07 -11.22 1.03
C ALA A 98 23.42 -10.90 1.69
N GLN A 99 24.35 -10.30 0.93
CA GLN A 99 25.67 -9.94 1.42
C GLN A 99 25.84 -8.44 1.66
N ARG A 100 24.76 -7.67 1.47
CA ARG A 100 24.83 -6.21 1.58
C ARG A 100 24.82 -5.74 3.02
N TRP A 101 24.06 -6.40 3.86
CA TRP A 101 23.86 -6.02 5.24
C TRP A 101 24.60 -6.97 6.17
N THR A 102 24.88 -6.53 7.39
CA THR A 102 25.59 -7.33 8.39
C THR A 102 24.60 -8.23 9.12
N PRO A 103 24.68 -9.59 8.94
CA PRO A 103 23.82 -10.47 9.69
C PRO A 103 24.05 -10.37 11.19
N LYS A 104 23.00 -10.56 11.96
CA LYS A 104 23.14 -10.67 13.40
C LYS A 104 23.88 -11.97 13.74
N ALA A 105 24.63 -11.96 14.86
CA ALA A 105 25.30 -13.17 15.35
C ALA A 105 24.27 -14.28 15.59
N GLY A 106 24.53 -15.48 15.05
CA GLY A 106 23.65 -16.63 15.16
C GLY A 106 22.50 -16.67 14.13
N ALA A 107 22.45 -15.72 13.20
CA ALA A 107 21.44 -15.70 12.15
C ALA A 107 21.87 -16.53 10.92
#